data_55fc0eb62e28e8386e94218f95af9649
#
_entry.id   55fc0eb62e28e8386e94218f95af9649
#
_cell.length_a   1.000
_cell.length_b   1.000
_cell.length_c   1.000
_cell.angle_alpha   90.00
_cell.angle_beta   90.00
_cell.angle_gamma   90.00
#
_symmetry.space_group_name_H-M   'P 1'
#
loop_
_entity.id
_entity.type
_entity.pdbx_description
1 polymer ?
#
loop_
_entity_poly.entity_id
_entity_poly.type
_entity_poly.pdbx_seq_one_letter_code
_entity_poly.pdbx_strand_id
1 'polypeptide(L)' 'MNQEYYDTVVKLEKDGIDPEYIQGWQGGYVCNPEREEQRTNEAYEAGFEDGSNHNTDNAANFKA' A
#
# COMPACT_ATOMS: atom_id res chain seq x y z
N MET A 1 7.30 10.34 -13.10
CA MET A 1 7.04 9.55 -11.93
C MET A 1 6.98 10.45 -10.72
N ASN A 2 6.08 10.18 -9.82
CA ASN A 2 5.86 11.03 -8.67
C ASN A 2 6.88 10.73 -7.58
N GLN A 3 7.58 11.78 -7.12
CA GLN A 3 8.57 11.63 -6.07
C GLN A 3 7.94 11.13 -4.77
N GLU A 4 6.75 11.59 -4.47
CA GLU A 4 6.05 11.18 -3.28
C GLU A 4 5.78 9.66 -3.28
N TYR A 5 5.38 9.13 -4.43
CA TYR A 5 5.12 7.71 -4.56
C TYR A 5 6.38 6.91 -4.24
N TYR A 6 7.48 7.29 -4.86
CA TYR A 6 8.72 6.57 -4.67
C TYR A 6 9.20 6.66 -3.24
N ASP A 7 9.18 7.86 -2.68
CA ASP A 7 9.64 8.07 -1.32
C ASP A 7 8.82 7.28 -0.32
N THR A 8 7.51 7.22 -0.53
CA THR A 8 6.63 6.49 0.37
C THR A 8 6.91 5.00 0.32
N VAL A 9 7.09 4.45 -0.88
CA VAL A 9 7.35 3.03 -1.01
C VAL A 9 8.67 2.68 -0.32
N VAL A 10 9.70 3.49 -0.52
CA VAL A 10 10.98 3.25 0.12
C VAL A 10 10.84 3.29 1.64
N LYS A 11 10.10 4.27 2.14
CA LYS A 11 9.89 4.40 3.57
C LYS A 11 9.16 3.19 4.13
N LEU A 12 8.14 2.72 3.44
CA LEU A 12 7.40 1.56 3.89
C LEU A 12 8.29 0.34 3.96
N GLU A 13 9.15 0.17 2.97
CA GLU A 13 10.08 -0.95 2.98
C GLU A 13 11.07 -0.85 4.15
N LYS A 14 11.57 0.35 4.39
CA LYS A 14 12.51 0.55 5.48
C LYS A 14 11.88 0.30 6.83
N ASP A 15 10.61 0.62 6.97
CA ASP A 15 9.91 0.45 8.23
C ASP A 15 9.49 -0.99 8.47
N GLY A 16 9.75 -1.88 7.51
CA GLY A 16 9.39 -3.27 7.67
C GLY A 16 7.90 -3.53 7.56
N ILE A 17 7.23 -2.74 6.76
CA ILE A 17 5.80 -2.91 6.56
C ILE A 17 5.54 -4.15 5.73
N ASP A 18 4.44 -4.84 6.01
CA ASP A 18 4.05 -6.05 5.31
C ASP A 18 4.05 -5.80 3.80
N PRO A 19 4.73 -6.67 3.02
CA PRO A 19 4.76 -6.50 1.56
C PRO A 19 3.38 -6.45 0.94
N GLU A 20 2.41 -7.14 1.51
CA GLU A 20 1.05 -7.09 0.99
C GLU A 20 0.46 -5.69 1.10
N TYR A 21 0.73 -5.01 2.22
CA TYR A 21 0.29 -3.63 2.38
C TYR A 21 0.94 -2.75 1.32
N ILE A 22 2.24 -2.91 1.13
CA ILE A 22 2.96 -2.09 0.16
C ILE A 22 2.41 -2.31 -1.23
N GLN A 23 2.17 -3.56 -1.60
CA GLN A 23 1.63 -3.87 -2.91
C GLN A 23 0.25 -3.25 -3.09
N GLY A 24 -0.59 -3.35 -2.08
CA GLY A 24 -1.91 -2.74 -2.14
C GLY A 24 -1.80 -1.23 -2.25
N TRP A 25 -0.89 -0.63 -1.49
CA TRP A 25 -0.71 0.81 -1.52
C TRP A 25 -0.31 1.29 -2.91
N GLN A 26 0.60 0.55 -3.55
CA GLN A 26 1.02 0.92 -4.91
C GLN A 26 -0.16 0.88 -5.88
N GLY A 27 -0.95 -0.19 -5.81
CA GLY A 27 -2.11 -0.29 -6.68
C GLY A 27 -3.13 0.79 -6.45
N GLY A 28 -3.38 1.11 -5.18
CA GLY A 28 -4.33 2.16 -4.85
C GLY A 28 -3.85 3.53 -5.28
N TYR A 29 -2.57 3.78 -5.10
CA TYR A 29 -2.01 5.10 -5.44
C TYR A 29 -2.17 5.40 -6.93
N VAL A 30 -1.92 4.41 -7.78
CA VAL A 30 -2.03 4.62 -9.22
C VAL A 30 -3.45 4.38 -9.72
N CYS A 31 -4.39 4.13 -8.81
CA CYS A 31 -5.81 3.98 -9.14
C CYS A 31 -6.09 2.81 -10.06
N ASN A 32 -5.32 1.72 -9.90
CA ASN A 32 -5.61 0.51 -10.63
C ASN A 32 -6.86 -0.14 -10.09
N PRO A 33 -7.67 -0.77 -10.95
CA PRO A 33 -8.84 -1.48 -10.44
C PRO A 33 -8.43 -2.62 -9.55
N GLU A 34 -9.21 -2.81 -8.51
CA GLU A 34 -8.99 -3.91 -7.60
C GLU A 34 -9.26 -5.23 -8.31
N ARG A 35 -8.39 -6.20 -8.08
CA ARG A 35 -8.57 -7.49 -8.73
C ARG A 35 -9.54 -8.33 -7.94
N GLU A 36 -10.65 -8.65 -8.56
CA GLU A 36 -11.68 -9.40 -7.87
C GLU A 36 -11.33 -10.85 -7.67
N GLU A 37 -10.48 -11.37 -8.54
CA GLU A 37 -10.13 -12.77 -8.48
C GLU A 37 -9.13 -13.11 -7.43
N GLN A 38 -8.41 -12.14 -6.94
CA GLN A 38 -7.36 -12.40 -6.00
C GLN A 38 -7.88 -12.46 -4.60
N ARG A 39 -7.30 -13.35 -3.85
CA ARG A 39 -7.55 -13.33 -2.43
C ARG A 39 -6.80 -12.17 -1.85
N THR A 40 -7.53 -11.13 -1.54
CA THR A 40 -6.91 -10.02 -0.85
C THR A 40 -6.93 -10.34 0.63
N ASN A 41 -5.89 -9.92 1.33
CA ASN A 41 -5.89 -10.03 2.77
C ASN A 41 -6.08 -8.64 3.34
N GLU A 42 -6.15 -8.59 4.66
CA GLU A 42 -6.41 -7.34 5.35
C GLU A 42 -5.34 -6.30 5.04
N ALA A 43 -4.07 -6.75 4.99
CA ALA A 43 -2.98 -5.83 4.73
C ALA A 43 -3.09 -5.23 3.33
N TYR A 44 -3.40 -6.05 2.34
CA TYR A 44 -3.55 -5.57 0.97
C TYR A 44 -4.67 -4.55 0.88
N GLU A 45 -5.82 -4.87 1.49
CA GLU A 45 -6.96 -3.96 1.42
C GLU A 45 -6.68 -2.64 2.09
N ALA A 46 -6.04 -2.68 3.25
CA ALA A 46 -5.69 -1.45 3.94
C ALA A 46 -4.71 -0.62 3.11
N GLY A 47 -3.73 -1.29 2.52
CA GLY A 47 -2.78 -0.60 1.66
C GLY A 47 -3.45 0.04 0.47
N PHE A 48 -4.36 -0.69 -0.16
CA PHE A 48 -5.08 -0.17 -1.33
C PHE A 48 -5.86 1.08 -0.97
N GLU A 49 -6.56 1.03 0.15
CA GLU A 49 -7.33 2.19 0.59
C GLU A 49 -6.44 3.37 0.90
N ASP A 50 -5.36 3.13 1.64
CA ASP A 50 -4.44 4.21 1.98
C ASP A 50 -3.77 4.78 0.74
N GLY A 51 -3.40 3.93 -0.20
CA GLY A 51 -2.81 4.40 -1.45
C GLY A 51 -3.77 5.28 -2.22
N SER A 52 -5.04 4.89 -2.28
CA SER A 52 -6.05 5.67 -2.97
C SER A 52 -6.21 7.05 -2.34
N ASN A 53 -6.04 7.13 -1.05
CA ASN A 53 -6.15 8.40 -0.32
C ASN A 53 -4.82 9.12 -0.19
N HIS A 54 -3.77 8.56 -0.73
CA HIS A 54 -2.42 9.11 -0.69
C HIS A 54 -1.93 9.33 0.74
N ASN A 55 -2.19 8.36 1.60
CA ASN A 55 -1.67 8.43 2.97
C ASN A 55 -1.21 7.04 3.41
N THR A 56 -0.67 6.95 4.63
CA THR A 56 -0.19 5.70 5.17
C THR A 56 -0.65 5.52 6.61
N ASP A 57 -1.86 5.96 6.88
CA ASP A 57 -2.36 5.98 8.25
C ASP A 57 -2.40 4.59 8.89
N ASN A 58 -2.66 3.57 8.09
CA ASN A 58 -2.78 2.21 8.61
C ASN A 58 -1.48 1.41 8.54
N ALA A 59 -0.42 2.01 8.00
CA ALA A 59 0.81 1.26 7.76
C ALA A 59 1.37 0.67 9.05
N ALA A 60 1.32 1.43 10.13
CA ALA A 60 1.89 0.98 11.40
C ALA A 60 1.20 -0.27 11.94
N ASN A 61 -0.03 -0.52 11.52
CA ASN A 61 -0.76 -1.71 11.94
C ASN A 61 -0.30 -2.96 11.22
N PHE A 62 0.50 -2.82 10.19
CA PHE A 62 0.91 -3.94 9.36
C PHE A 62 2.41 -4.09 9.29
N LYS A 63 3.09 -3.75 10.33
CA LYS A 63 4.52 -3.99 10.40
C LYS A 63 4.78 -5.48 10.47
N ALA A 64 5.66 -5.93 9.62
CA ALA A 64 6.00 -7.35 9.55
C ALA A 64 6.91 -7.77 10.70
#